data_af16b9d756be44706ef6f9374c87a730
#
_entry.id   af16b9d756be44706ef6f9374c87a730
#
_cell.length_a   1.000
_cell.length_b   1.000
_cell.length_c   1.000
_cell.angle_alpha   90.00
_cell.angle_beta   90.00
_cell.angle_gamma   90.00
#
_symmetry.space_group_name_H-M   'P 1'
#
loop_
_entity.id
_entity.type
_entity.pdbx_description
1 polymer ?
#
loop_
_entity_poly.entity_id
_entity_poly.type
_entity_poly.pdbx_seq_one_letter_code
_entity_poly.pdbx_strand_id
1 'polypeptide(L)'
;AAYSSFAGGTISAIFLLVAAPSLSKVSLAFRSPDYFALMILGLTAISAFSSKGQFLKAMMMVVLGLMLATVGQDSLSDITRFTFNNMNLTDGISFVLIVMATFAMSEALTIIFRGKDPNRAAKQISLTELGSIKVNKEETIKMAKTIPRSSILGFLIGVLPGAGATIASFLAYGMERNYVNEEEKQKFGKGSVHGLSAPETANNAACSGSFVPLLTLGIPGSGTTAVMLGALLGFGIQPGPRLYQTNPEIFWSVIMSMY
;
A
#
# COMPACT_ATOMS: atom_id res chain seq x y z
N ALA A 1 8.07 18.09 4.23
CA ALA A 1 7.91 16.62 4.12
C ALA A 1 7.77 15.97 5.50
N ALA A 2 8.82 15.88 6.33
CA ALA A 2 8.84 15.10 7.57
C ALA A 2 7.66 15.37 8.53
N TYR A 3 7.33 16.63 8.81
CA TYR A 3 6.18 16.96 9.65
C TYR A 3 4.85 16.49 9.05
N SER A 4 4.70 16.60 7.73
CA SER A 4 3.49 16.18 7.02
C SER A 4 3.35 14.66 7.01
N SER A 5 4.45 13.94 6.79
CA SER A 5 4.51 12.48 6.85
C SER A 5 4.18 11.97 8.24
N PHE A 6 4.81 12.55 9.28
CA PHE A 6 4.55 12.18 10.68
C PHE A 6 3.09 12.45 11.07
N ALA A 7 2.57 13.65 10.80
CA ALA A 7 1.20 13.98 11.14
C ALA A 7 0.18 13.14 10.35
N GLY A 8 0.43 12.89 9.07
CA GLY A 8 -0.41 12.03 8.23
C GLY A 8 -0.42 10.58 8.71
N GLY A 9 0.75 10.04 9.05
CA GLY A 9 0.89 8.72 9.65
C GLY A 9 0.14 8.61 10.98
N THR A 10 0.31 9.59 11.86
CA THR A 10 -0.37 9.65 13.17
C THR A 10 -1.89 9.66 13.02
N ILE A 11 -2.43 10.58 12.23
CA ILE A 11 -3.88 10.70 12.03
C ILE A 11 -4.45 9.39 11.46
N SER A 12 -3.77 8.80 10.48
CA SER A 12 -4.24 7.58 9.85
C SER A 12 -4.06 6.34 10.71
N ALA A 13 -3.05 6.29 11.58
CA ALA A 13 -2.92 5.24 12.60
C ALA A 13 -4.08 5.30 13.60
N ILE A 14 -4.50 6.51 14.00
CA ILE A 14 -5.70 6.68 14.84
C ILE A 14 -6.95 6.22 14.08
N PHE A 15 -7.10 6.54 12.81
CA PHE A 15 -8.20 6.05 11.99
C PHE A 15 -8.20 4.52 11.92
N LEU A 16 -7.05 3.89 11.71
CA LEU A 16 -6.90 2.45 11.71
C LEU A 16 -7.29 1.85 13.06
N LEU A 17 -6.80 2.41 14.16
CA LEU A 17 -7.09 1.97 15.52
C LEU A 17 -8.60 1.98 15.83
N VAL A 18 -9.31 3.00 15.36
CA VAL A 18 -10.76 3.13 15.56
C VAL A 18 -11.55 2.28 14.57
N ALA A 19 -11.12 2.24 13.32
CA ALA A 19 -11.84 1.57 12.24
C ALA A 19 -11.66 0.05 12.25
N ALA A 20 -10.46 -0.45 12.53
CA ALA A 20 -10.14 -1.88 12.39
C ALA A 20 -11.03 -2.81 13.22
N PRO A 21 -11.33 -2.57 14.52
CA PRO A 21 -12.22 -3.42 15.28
C PRO A 21 -13.65 -3.44 14.74
N SER A 22 -14.15 -2.29 14.29
CA SER A 22 -15.50 -2.18 13.72
C SER A 22 -15.59 -2.89 12.38
N LEU A 23 -14.59 -2.73 11.52
CA LEU A 23 -14.51 -3.40 10.24
C LEU A 23 -14.30 -4.92 10.38
N SER A 24 -13.55 -5.37 11.38
CA SER A 24 -13.44 -6.80 11.69
C SER A 24 -14.80 -7.42 12.02
N LYS A 25 -15.66 -6.72 12.76
CA LYS A 25 -17.03 -7.19 13.03
C LYS A 25 -17.88 -7.26 11.77
N VAL A 26 -17.77 -6.27 10.89
CA VAL A 26 -18.48 -6.26 9.60
C VAL A 26 -17.98 -7.38 8.70
N SER A 27 -16.67 -7.61 8.65
CA SER A 27 -16.08 -8.66 7.83
C SER A 27 -16.46 -10.08 8.25
N LEU A 28 -16.82 -10.30 9.54
CA LEU A 28 -17.37 -11.58 10.00
C LEU A 28 -18.75 -11.90 9.41
N ALA A 29 -19.49 -10.90 8.93
CA ALA A 29 -20.76 -11.10 8.24
C ALA A 29 -20.58 -11.55 6.78
N PHE A 30 -19.38 -11.44 6.23
CA PHE A 30 -19.07 -11.81 4.85
C PHE A 30 -19.11 -13.32 4.66
N ARG A 31 -19.76 -13.73 3.59
CA ARG A 31 -19.85 -15.14 3.15
C ARG A 31 -19.01 -15.34 1.90
N SER A 32 -18.87 -16.59 1.47
CA SER A 32 -18.08 -16.93 0.28
C SER A 32 -18.41 -16.12 -0.98
N PRO A 33 -19.69 -15.81 -1.30
CA PRO A 33 -20.00 -14.95 -2.44
C PRO A 33 -19.48 -13.51 -2.27
N ASP A 34 -19.49 -12.98 -1.05
CA ASP A 34 -19.01 -11.62 -0.76
C ASP A 34 -17.50 -11.52 -0.95
N TYR A 35 -16.75 -12.54 -0.50
CA TYR A 35 -15.31 -12.65 -0.76
C TYR A 35 -15.01 -12.77 -2.25
N PHE A 36 -15.80 -13.53 -3.01
CA PHE A 36 -15.65 -13.60 -4.46
C PHE A 36 -15.87 -12.24 -5.10
N ALA A 37 -16.92 -11.51 -4.71
CA ALA A 37 -17.18 -10.16 -5.21
C ALA A 37 -16.03 -9.19 -4.86
N LEU A 38 -15.47 -9.27 -3.64
CA LEU A 38 -14.30 -8.49 -3.23
C LEU A 38 -13.05 -8.82 -4.07
N MET A 39 -12.81 -10.10 -4.38
CA MET A 39 -11.72 -10.49 -5.25
C MET A 39 -11.87 -9.88 -6.65
N ILE A 40 -13.05 -9.95 -7.24
CA ILE A 40 -13.34 -9.31 -8.53
C ILE A 40 -13.12 -7.79 -8.45
N LEU A 41 -13.60 -7.15 -7.38
CA LEU A 41 -13.38 -5.72 -7.16
C LEU A 41 -11.87 -5.41 -7.06
N GLY A 42 -11.11 -6.20 -6.30
CA GLY A 42 -9.66 -6.03 -6.16
C GLY A 42 -8.91 -6.17 -7.50
N LEU A 43 -9.24 -7.20 -8.28
CA LEU A 43 -8.64 -7.43 -9.60
C LEU A 43 -8.99 -6.30 -10.59
N THR A 44 -10.22 -5.82 -10.58
CA THR A 44 -10.63 -4.68 -11.44
C THR A 44 -9.99 -3.37 -10.98
N ALA A 45 -9.86 -3.15 -9.66
CA ALA A 45 -9.20 -1.98 -9.12
C ALA A 45 -7.71 -1.92 -9.53
N ILE A 46 -6.99 -3.04 -9.52
CA ILE A 46 -5.60 -3.11 -10.01
C ILE A 46 -5.50 -2.64 -11.45
N SER A 47 -6.43 -3.07 -12.30
CA SER A 47 -6.44 -2.67 -13.71
C SER A 47 -6.81 -1.20 -13.90
N ALA A 48 -7.72 -0.66 -13.09
CA ALA A 48 -8.13 0.74 -13.13
C ALA A 48 -7.01 1.70 -12.68
N PHE A 49 -6.19 1.27 -11.72
CA PHE A 49 -5.04 2.05 -11.22
C PHE A 49 -3.74 1.83 -11.99
N SER A 50 -3.77 1.00 -13.02
CA SER A 50 -2.64 0.81 -13.91
C SER A 50 -2.30 2.12 -14.66
N SER A 51 -1.01 2.37 -14.90
CA SER A 51 -0.56 3.54 -15.65
C SER A 51 -1.17 3.56 -17.05
N LYS A 52 -1.38 4.75 -17.60
CA LYS A 52 -1.93 4.93 -18.97
C LYS A 52 -1.16 4.06 -19.97
N GLY A 53 -1.87 3.27 -20.76
CA GLY A 53 -1.30 2.37 -21.76
C GLY A 53 -0.72 1.05 -21.22
N GLN A 54 -0.76 0.79 -19.92
CA GLN A 54 -0.26 -0.46 -19.34
C GLN A 54 -1.37 -1.43 -18.90
N PHE A 55 -2.61 -1.12 -19.19
CA PHE A 55 -3.76 -1.96 -18.83
C PHE A 55 -3.58 -3.43 -19.26
N LEU A 56 -3.18 -3.66 -20.52
CA LEU A 56 -2.99 -5.01 -21.04
C LEU A 56 -1.91 -5.77 -20.26
N LYS A 57 -0.79 -5.09 -19.93
CA LYS A 57 0.28 -5.68 -19.11
C LYS A 57 -0.22 -6.04 -17.71
N ALA A 58 -1.01 -5.15 -17.09
CA ALA A 58 -1.60 -5.42 -15.78
C ALA A 58 -2.52 -6.65 -15.84
N MET A 59 -3.37 -6.76 -16.85
CA MET A 59 -4.24 -7.92 -17.04
C MET A 59 -3.45 -9.21 -17.28
N MET A 60 -2.38 -9.15 -18.07
CA MET A 60 -1.48 -10.31 -18.27
C MET A 60 -0.86 -10.78 -16.94
N MET A 61 -0.45 -9.84 -16.07
CA MET A 61 0.10 -10.17 -14.75
C MET A 61 -0.96 -10.78 -13.82
N VAL A 62 -2.21 -10.30 -13.87
CA VAL A 62 -3.34 -10.90 -13.14
C VAL A 62 -3.55 -12.34 -13.58
N VAL A 63 -3.61 -12.60 -14.90
CA VAL A 63 -3.77 -13.96 -15.43
C VAL A 63 -2.60 -14.84 -15.03
N LEU A 64 -1.36 -14.34 -15.11
CA LEU A 64 -0.17 -15.07 -14.68
C LEU A 64 -0.26 -15.45 -13.19
N GLY A 65 -0.66 -14.50 -12.34
CA GLY A 65 -0.85 -14.76 -10.91
C GLY A 65 -1.90 -15.83 -10.64
N LEU A 66 -3.04 -15.79 -11.35
CA LEU A 66 -4.07 -16.82 -11.27
C LEU A 66 -3.56 -18.19 -11.74
N MET A 67 -2.77 -18.23 -12.82
CA MET A 67 -2.15 -19.47 -13.29
C MET A 67 -1.19 -20.06 -12.25
N LEU A 68 -0.33 -19.23 -11.64
CA LEU A 68 0.57 -19.68 -10.57
C LEU A 68 -0.21 -20.21 -9.35
N ALA A 69 -1.35 -19.62 -9.03
CA ALA A 69 -2.21 -20.07 -7.93
C ALA A 69 -2.88 -21.43 -8.20
N THR A 70 -2.92 -21.90 -9.46
CA THR A 70 -3.48 -23.23 -9.80
C THR A 70 -2.46 -24.36 -9.70
N VAL A 71 -1.19 -24.08 -9.46
CA VAL A 71 -0.15 -25.09 -9.23
C VAL A 71 -0.35 -25.76 -7.89
N GLY A 72 -0.31 -27.09 -7.85
CA GLY A 72 -0.45 -27.84 -6.59
C GLY A 72 -1.65 -28.77 -6.58
N GLN A 73 -2.03 -29.22 -5.38
CA GLN A 73 -3.19 -30.08 -5.19
C GLN A 73 -4.47 -29.26 -5.05
N ASP A 74 -5.48 -29.61 -5.81
CA ASP A 74 -6.81 -28.99 -5.68
C ASP A 74 -7.48 -29.47 -4.38
N SER A 75 -7.81 -28.55 -3.51
CA SER A 75 -8.43 -28.83 -2.20
C SER A 75 -9.82 -29.46 -2.26
N LEU A 76 -10.49 -29.42 -3.41
CA LEU A 76 -11.84 -30.02 -3.58
C LEU A 76 -11.80 -31.41 -4.21
N SER A 77 -10.89 -31.64 -5.15
CA SER A 77 -10.82 -32.87 -5.93
C SER A 77 -9.62 -33.74 -5.62
N ASP A 78 -8.69 -33.26 -4.80
CA ASP A 78 -7.40 -33.88 -4.49
C ASP A 78 -6.51 -34.19 -5.73
N ILE A 79 -6.88 -33.63 -6.89
CA ILE A 79 -6.12 -33.81 -8.13
C ILE A 79 -4.96 -32.82 -8.15
N THR A 80 -3.76 -33.33 -8.43
CA THR A 80 -2.57 -32.49 -8.63
C THR A 80 -2.60 -31.80 -9.99
N ARG A 81 -2.35 -30.49 -10.02
CA ARG A 81 -2.32 -29.64 -11.23
C ARG A 81 -0.94 -29.05 -11.41
N PHE A 82 -0.38 -29.15 -12.59
CA PHE A 82 0.89 -28.53 -12.99
C PHE A 82 2.07 -28.83 -12.07
N THR A 83 2.06 -29.98 -11.39
CA THR A 83 3.15 -30.41 -10.50
C THR A 83 4.29 -31.11 -11.25
N PHE A 84 4.07 -31.52 -12.49
CA PHE A 84 5.07 -32.25 -13.33
C PHE A 84 5.72 -33.43 -12.61
N ASN A 85 4.97 -34.14 -11.75
CA ASN A 85 5.45 -35.21 -10.87
C ASN A 85 6.53 -34.78 -9.86
N ASN A 86 6.67 -33.51 -9.58
CA ASN A 86 7.58 -33.01 -8.58
C ASN A 86 6.83 -32.84 -7.24
N MET A 87 7.25 -33.62 -6.24
CA MET A 87 6.64 -33.57 -4.91
C MET A 87 6.71 -32.17 -4.25
N ASN A 88 7.75 -31.39 -4.55
CA ASN A 88 7.87 -30.03 -4.00
C ASN A 88 6.81 -29.06 -4.54
N LEU A 89 6.13 -29.40 -5.63
CA LEU A 89 5.06 -28.58 -6.19
C LEU A 89 3.66 -29.06 -5.77
N THR A 90 3.56 -30.16 -5.01
CA THR A 90 2.27 -30.69 -4.56
C THR A 90 1.55 -29.72 -3.63
N ASP A 91 2.28 -29.04 -2.75
CA ASP A 91 1.76 -28.02 -1.86
C ASP A 91 1.57 -26.64 -2.53
N GLY A 92 1.78 -26.58 -3.86
CA GLY A 92 1.72 -25.34 -4.63
C GLY A 92 2.97 -24.47 -4.50
N ILE A 93 2.89 -23.26 -5.04
CA ILE A 93 3.97 -22.27 -4.93
C ILE A 93 3.62 -21.33 -3.79
N SER A 94 4.50 -21.29 -2.77
CA SER A 94 4.29 -20.41 -1.62
C SER A 94 4.10 -18.95 -2.06
N PHE A 95 3.04 -18.30 -1.57
CA PHE A 95 2.77 -16.90 -1.80
C PHE A 95 3.96 -16.01 -1.38
N VAL A 96 4.62 -16.34 -0.25
CA VAL A 96 5.81 -15.63 0.24
C VAL A 96 6.92 -15.66 -0.79
N LEU A 97 7.15 -16.84 -1.41
CA LEU A 97 8.18 -17.01 -2.44
C LEU A 97 7.90 -16.11 -3.66
N ILE A 98 6.66 -16.09 -4.14
CA ILE A 98 6.25 -15.23 -5.26
C ILE A 98 6.47 -13.76 -4.93
N VAL A 99 6.06 -13.32 -3.75
CA VAL A 99 6.21 -11.94 -3.31
C VAL A 99 7.68 -11.55 -3.20
N MET A 100 8.50 -12.38 -2.56
CA MET A 100 9.93 -12.11 -2.44
C MET A 100 10.63 -12.09 -3.82
N ALA A 101 10.27 -13.01 -4.70
CA ALA A 101 10.84 -13.06 -6.05
C ALA A 101 10.43 -11.82 -6.87
N THR A 102 9.19 -11.40 -6.80
CA THR A 102 8.70 -10.25 -7.60
C THR A 102 9.20 -8.92 -7.06
N PHE A 103 9.21 -8.69 -5.75
CA PHE A 103 9.63 -7.42 -5.16
C PHE A 103 11.14 -7.36 -4.92
N ALA A 104 11.71 -8.28 -4.15
CA ALA A 104 13.11 -8.19 -3.77
C ALA A 104 14.04 -8.44 -4.97
N MET A 105 13.79 -9.46 -5.79
CA MET A 105 14.60 -9.74 -6.97
C MET A 105 14.44 -8.67 -8.03
N SER A 106 13.23 -8.15 -8.24
CA SER A 106 12.99 -7.05 -9.19
C SER A 106 13.79 -5.80 -8.81
N GLU A 107 13.83 -5.45 -7.52
CA GLU A 107 14.62 -4.32 -7.04
C GLU A 107 16.12 -4.56 -7.22
N ALA A 108 16.60 -5.75 -6.84
CA ALA A 108 18.01 -6.12 -7.03
C ALA A 108 18.44 -6.07 -8.50
N LEU A 109 17.63 -6.65 -9.41
CA LEU A 109 17.89 -6.58 -10.84
C LEU A 109 17.85 -5.15 -11.36
N THR A 110 16.92 -4.34 -10.90
CA THR A 110 16.83 -2.92 -11.28
C THR A 110 18.09 -2.16 -10.89
N ILE A 111 18.63 -2.41 -9.69
CA ILE A 111 19.89 -1.79 -9.23
C ILE A 111 21.06 -2.24 -10.10
N ILE A 112 21.14 -3.54 -10.42
CA ILE A 112 22.22 -4.11 -11.25
C ILE A 112 22.18 -3.54 -12.68
N PHE A 113 21.01 -3.56 -13.32
CA PHE A 113 20.85 -3.14 -14.72
C PHE A 113 20.87 -1.63 -14.90
N ARG A 114 20.48 -0.83 -13.91
CA ARG A 114 20.57 0.64 -14.01
C ARG A 114 22.00 1.15 -14.02
N GLY A 115 22.96 0.34 -13.59
CA GLY A 115 24.37 0.73 -13.56
C GLY A 115 24.62 1.99 -12.73
N LYS A 116 25.87 2.38 -12.60
CA LYS A 116 26.26 3.72 -12.16
C LYS A 116 26.08 4.66 -13.37
N ASP A 117 24.92 5.27 -13.52
CA ASP A 117 24.76 6.40 -14.44
C ASP A 117 25.66 7.54 -13.91
N PRO A 118 26.77 7.90 -14.61
CA PRO A 118 27.69 8.94 -14.15
C PRO A 118 27.00 10.31 -14.01
N ASN A 119 25.89 10.54 -14.76
CA ASN A 119 25.09 11.75 -14.70
C ASN A 119 24.09 11.78 -13.54
N ARG A 120 23.89 10.64 -12.89
CA ARG A 120 23.15 10.48 -11.63
C ARG A 120 24.06 10.33 -10.40
N ALA A 121 25.38 10.50 -10.56
CA ALA A 121 26.21 10.82 -9.41
C ALA A 121 25.49 11.99 -8.72
N ALA A 122 24.85 11.68 -7.60
CA ALA A 122 24.03 12.61 -6.86
C ALA A 122 24.77 13.92 -6.83
N LYS A 123 24.17 14.97 -7.37
CA LYS A 123 24.60 16.33 -7.11
C LYS A 123 24.72 16.33 -5.59
N GLN A 124 25.95 16.23 -5.10
CA GLN A 124 26.21 16.25 -3.67
C GLN A 124 25.68 17.60 -3.21
N ILE A 125 24.45 17.58 -2.72
CA ILE A 125 23.89 18.76 -2.08
C ILE A 125 24.77 18.95 -0.88
N SER A 126 25.61 19.98 -0.92
CA SER A 126 26.41 20.35 0.23
C SER A 126 25.47 20.55 1.40
N LEU A 127 25.75 19.93 2.53
CA LEU A 127 24.95 20.12 3.76
C LEU A 127 24.86 21.61 4.16
N THR A 128 25.78 22.42 3.65
CA THR A 128 25.78 23.89 3.81
C THR A 128 24.71 24.61 2.99
N GLU A 129 24.12 23.95 1.98
CA GLU A 129 23.02 24.50 1.17
C GLU A 129 21.64 24.15 1.74
N LEU A 130 21.58 23.31 2.77
CA LEU A 130 20.31 23.00 3.45
C LEU A 130 19.89 24.23 4.23
N GLY A 131 18.74 24.80 3.86
CA GLY A 131 18.09 25.86 4.60
C GLY A 131 17.63 25.42 6.00
N SER A 132 16.96 26.31 6.72
CA SER A 132 16.42 26.00 8.05
C SER A 132 15.44 24.83 7.99
N ILE A 133 15.67 23.83 8.84
CA ILE A 133 14.75 22.69 9.03
C ILE A 133 13.47 23.13 9.80
N LYS A 134 13.52 24.29 10.44
CA LYS A 134 12.39 24.82 11.23
C LYS A 134 11.32 25.38 10.31
N VAL A 135 10.11 24.88 10.49
CA VAL A 135 8.91 25.37 9.81
C VAL A 135 8.49 26.70 10.46
N ASN A 136 8.21 27.70 9.65
CA ASN A 136 7.72 28.98 10.14
C ASN A 136 6.20 28.94 10.44
N LYS A 137 5.66 30.00 11.05
CA LYS A 137 4.24 30.05 11.45
C LYS A 137 3.30 30.01 10.24
N GLU A 138 3.65 30.65 9.14
CA GLU A 138 2.84 30.67 7.91
C GLU A 138 2.79 29.27 7.26
N GLU A 139 3.93 28.62 7.14
CA GLU A 139 4.03 27.24 6.65
C GLU A 139 3.24 26.28 7.53
N THR A 140 3.31 26.43 8.85
CA THR A 140 2.54 25.62 9.81
C THR A 140 1.03 25.76 9.59
N ILE A 141 0.54 26.99 9.35
CA ILE A 141 -0.88 27.23 9.06
C ILE A 141 -1.30 26.57 7.75
N LYS A 142 -0.46 26.66 6.70
CA LYS A 142 -0.70 25.99 5.41
C LYS A 142 -0.76 24.47 5.59
N MET A 143 0.20 23.91 6.31
CA MET A 143 0.25 22.46 6.60
C MET A 143 -0.97 22.02 7.43
N ALA A 144 -1.35 22.77 8.45
CA ALA A 144 -2.49 22.44 9.31
C ALA A 144 -3.83 22.35 8.54
N LYS A 145 -3.97 23.09 7.45
CA LYS A 145 -5.14 23.01 6.55
C LYS A 145 -5.07 21.83 5.59
N THR A 146 -3.87 21.49 5.11
CA THR A 146 -3.63 20.45 4.11
C THR A 146 -3.64 19.05 4.72
N ILE A 147 -2.99 18.87 5.87
CA ILE A 147 -2.79 17.56 6.50
C ILE A 147 -4.10 16.80 6.75
N PRO A 148 -5.14 17.37 7.38
CA PRO A 148 -6.36 16.62 7.67
C PRO A 148 -7.05 16.08 6.39
N ARG A 149 -7.16 16.93 5.37
CA ARG A 149 -7.79 16.55 4.09
C ARG A 149 -7.02 15.44 3.40
N SER A 150 -5.70 15.60 3.34
CA SER A 150 -4.82 14.62 2.69
C SER A 150 -4.71 13.32 3.48
N SER A 151 -4.81 13.37 4.83
CA SER A 151 -4.87 12.17 5.67
C SER A 151 -6.13 11.35 5.41
N ILE A 152 -7.28 12.02 5.36
CA ILE A 152 -8.56 11.33 5.08
C ILE A 152 -8.53 10.71 3.70
N LEU A 153 -8.15 11.48 2.67
CA LEU A 153 -8.07 10.99 1.30
C LEU A 153 -7.08 9.82 1.19
N GLY A 154 -5.87 9.99 1.74
CA GLY A 154 -4.83 8.97 1.71
C GLY A 154 -5.29 7.68 2.38
N PHE A 155 -5.86 7.76 3.58
CA PHE A 155 -6.38 6.61 4.31
C PHE A 155 -7.45 5.86 3.49
N LEU A 156 -8.46 6.58 2.96
CA LEU A 156 -9.52 5.98 2.15
C LEU A 156 -9.00 5.29 0.88
N ILE A 157 -8.05 5.94 0.19
CA ILE A 157 -7.41 5.33 -0.99
C ILE A 157 -6.57 4.11 -0.59
N GLY A 158 -5.89 4.17 0.56
CA GLY A 158 -5.11 3.04 1.08
C GLY A 158 -5.96 1.80 1.38
N VAL A 159 -7.21 1.97 1.81
CA VAL A 159 -8.16 0.86 2.04
C VAL A 159 -8.50 0.12 0.74
N LEU A 160 -8.39 0.79 -0.42
CA LEU A 160 -8.70 0.16 -1.71
C LEU A 160 -7.54 -0.75 -2.15
N PRO A 161 -7.77 -2.06 -2.35
CA PRO A 161 -6.75 -2.98 -2.81
C PRO A 161 -6.13 -2.54 -4.14
N GLY A 162 -4.81 -2.50 -4.21
CA GLY A 162 -4.08 -2.15 -5.43
C GLY A 162 -3.88 -0.66 -5.70
N ALA A 163 -4.62 0.24 -5.03
CA ALA A 163 -4.45 1.69 -5.22
C ALA A 163 -3.06 2.16 -4.77
N GLY A 164 -2.65 1.76 -3.58
CA GLY A 164 -1.33 2.06 -3.04
C GLY A 164 -1.07 3.53 -2.70
N ALA A 165 0.04 3.76 -2.02
CA ALA A 165 0.42 5.08 -1.53
C ALA A 165 0.76 6.08 -2.66
N THR A 166 1.28 5.59 -3.78
CA THR A 166 1.62 6.44 -4.93
C THR A 166 0.39 7.12 -5.52
N ILE A 167 -0.71 6.36 -5.71
CA ILE A 167 -1.95 6.92 -6.26
C ILE A 167 -2.55 7.91 -5.27
N ALA A 168 -2.54 7.58 -3.98
CA ALA A 168 -2.99 8.50 -2.92
C ALA A 168 -2.23 9.83 -2.97
N SER A 169 -0.91 9.79 -3.15
CA SER A 169 -0.06 10.98 -3.26
C SER A 169 -0.45 11.87 -4.44
N PHE A 170 -0.65 11.29 -5.62
CA PHE A 170 -1.03 12.05 -6.81
C PHE A 170 -2.43 12.64 -6.69
N LEU A 171 -3.37 11.88 -6.15
CA LEU A 171 -4.74 12.37 -5.93
C LEU A 171 -4.77 13.51 -4.90
N ALA A 172 -4.02 13.40 -3.81
CA ALA A 172 -3.91 14.44 -2.81
C ALA A 172 -3.26 15.71 -3.38
N TYR A 173 -2.20 15.57 -4.18
CA TYR A 173 -1.58 16.69 -4.86
C TYR A 173 -2.58 17.40 -5.79
N GLY A 174 -3.32 16.65 -6.60
CA GLY A 174 -4.34 17.19 -7.51
C GLY A 174 -5.50 17.85 -6.76
N MET A 175 -5.99 17.20 -5.71
CA MET A 175 -7.04 17.73 -4.85
C MET A 175 -6.60 19.05 -4.22
N GLU A 176 -5.45 19.08 -3.56
CA GLU A 176 -4.98 20.26 -2.86
C GLU A 176 -4.74 21.43 -3.81
N ARG A 177 -4.23 21.18 -5.01
CA ARG A 177 -4.06 22.20 -6.06
C ARG A 177 -5.38 22.86 -6.45
N ASN A 178 -6.51 22.15 -6.33
CA ASN A 178 -7.83 22.71 -6.64
C ASN A 178 -8.45 23.45 -5.43
N TYR A 179 -7.98 23.18 -4.21
CA TYR A 179 -8.48 23.83 -3.00
C TYR A 179 -7.77 25.15 -2.67
N VAL A 180 -6.53 25.33 -3.14
CA VAL A 180 -5.78 26.56 -2.89
C VAL A 180 -6.20 27.68 -3.84
N ASN A 181 -5.92 28.95 -3.46
CA ASN A 181 -6.13 30.09 -4.33
C ASN A 181 -5.18 30.10 -5.53
N GLU A 182 -5.44 30.93 -6.53
CA GLU A 182 -4.64 30.96 -7.76
C GLU A 182 -3.18 31.35 -7.52
N GLU A 183 -2.89 32.20 -6.55
CA GLU A 183 -1.52 32.58 -6.19
C GLU A 183 -0.71 31.36 -5.68
N GLU A 184 -1.27 30.59 -4.74
CA GLU A 184 -0.63 29.38 -4.21
C GLU A 184 -0.56 28.27 -5.28
N LYS A 185 -1.55 28.18 -6.17
CA LYS A 185 -1.61 27.21 -7.26
C LYS A 185 -0.43 27.36 -8.24
N GLN A 186 0.01 28.60 -8.50
CA GLN A 186 1.17 28.86 -9.35
C GLN A 186 2.51 28.42 -8.73
N LYS A 187 2.54 28.23 -7.41
CA LYS A 187 3.73 27.74 -6.68
C LYS A 187 3.88 26.22 -6.72
N PHE A 188 2.85 25.47 -7.18
CA PHE A 188 2.94 24.02 -7.31
C PHE A 188 4.02 23.63 -8.31
N GLY A 189 4.90 22.71 -7.91
CA GLY A 189 6.10 22.37 -8.66
C GLY A 189 7.26 23.36 -8.54
N LYS A 190 7.07 24.48 -7.79
CA LYS A 190 8.05 25.56 -7.62
C LYS A 190 8.28 25.92 -6.14
N GLY A 191 8.09 24.95 -5.24
CA GLY A 191 8.31 25.15 -3.80
C GLY A 191 7.04 25.40 -2.98
N SER A 192 5.86 25.00 -3.44
CA SER A 192 4.60 25.08 -2.68
C SER A 192 4.64 24.19 -1.45
N VAL A 193 4.36 24.78 -0.27
CA VAL A 193 4.19 24.03 0.98
C VAL A 193 2.99 23.08 0.88
N HIS A 194 1.87 23.53 0.33
CA HIS A 194 0.70 22.69 0.05
C HIS A 194 1.03 21.54 -0.91
N GLY A 195 1.75 21.85 -2.00
CA GLY A 195 2.14 20.88 -3.02
C GLY A 195 3.14 19.83 -2.53
N LEU A 196 3.89 20.09 -1.44
CA LEU A 196 4.75 19.13 -0.77
C LEU A 196 3.99 18.39 0.33
N SER A 197 3.22 19.11 1.15
CA SER A 197 2.54 18.54 2.32
C SER A 197 1.46 17.53 1.93
N ALA A 198 0.66 17.82 0.90
CA ALA A 198 -0.46 16.96 0.50
C ALA A 198 -0.04 15.54 0.10
N PRO A 199 0.87 15.34 -0.87
CA PRO A 199 1.29 14.00 -1.27
C PRO A 199 2.03 13.25 -0.17
N GLU A 200 2.86 13.92 0.61
CA GLU A 200 3.59 13.32 1.73
C GLU A 200 2.66 12.80 2.83
N THR A 201 1.67 13.62 3.18
CA THR A 201 0.63 13.23 4.15
C THR A 201 -0.16 12.04 3.65
N ALA A 202 -0.65 12.12 2.40
CA ALA A 202 -1.48 11.06 1.84
C ALA A 202 -0.73 9.75 1.62
N ASN A 203 0.57 9.82 1.29
CA ASN A 203 1.43 8.64 1.18
C ASN A 203 1.43 7.84 2.49
N ASN A 204 1.76 8.51 3.59
CA ASN A 204 1.82 7.87 4.90
C ASN A 204 0.43 7.42 5.38
N ALA A 205 -0.60 8.21 5.13
CA ALA A 205 -1.96 7.84 5.46
C ALA A 205 -2.45 6.60 4.69
N ALA A 206 -2.08 6.47 3.42
CA ALA A 206 -2.42 5.31 2.61
C ALA A 206 -1.69 4.04 3.06
N CYS A 207 -0.47 4.16 3.59
CA CYS A 207 0.22 3.03 4.20
C CYS A 207 -0.62 2.45 5.35
N SER A 208 -1.09 3.29 6.29
CA SER A 208 -1.97 2.84 7.37
C SER A 208 -3.30 2.30 6.85
N GLY A 209 -3.89 2.95 5.85
CA GLY A 209 -5.13 2.50 5.22
C GLY A 209 -5.04 1.09 4.64
N SER A 210 -3.89 0.72 4.06
CA SER A 210 -3.68 -0.59 3.46
C SER A 210 -3.64 -1.76 4.46
N PHE A 211 -3.47 -1.46 5.75
CA PHE A 211 -3.59 -2.47 6.81
C PHE A 211 -5.04 -2.83 7.13
N VAL A 212 -6.00 -1.97 6.80
CA VAL A 212 -7.42 -2.28 7.03
C VAL A 212 -7.81 -3.58 6.33
N PRO A 213 -7.74 -3.69 4.98
CA PRO A 213 -8.09 -4.94 4.31
C PRO A 213 -7.20 -6.11 4.70
N LEU A 214 -5.91 -5.88 4.98
CA LEU A 214 -5.01 -6.93 5.44
C LEU A 214 -5.49 -7.55 6.76
N LEU A 215 -5.72 -6.72 7.77
CA LEU A 215 -6.05 -7.21 9.12
C LEU A 215 -7.49 -7.71 9.24
N THR A 216 -8.43 -7.12 8.46
CA THR A 216 -9.85 -7.45 8.59
C THR A 216 -10.35 -8.48 7.58
N LEU A 217 -9.76 -8.55 6.39
CA LEU A 217 -10.18 -9.45 5.31
C LEU A 217 -9.09 -10.46 4.92
N GLY A 218 -7.84 -10.27 5.35
CA GLY A 218 -6.71 -11.06 4.88
C GLY A 218 -6.29 -10.75 3.44
N ILE A 219 -6.67 -9.58 2.93
CA ILE A 219 -6.39 -9.14 1.55
C ILE A 219 -5.36 -8.01 1.60
N PRO A 220 -4.19 -8.15 0.95
CA PRO A 220 -3.19 -7.09 0.96
C PRO A 220 -3.67 -5.88 0.14
N GLY A 221 -3.59 -4.68 0.72
CA GLY A 221 -3.94 -3.42 0.05
C GLY A 221 -2.81 -2.84 -0.80
N SER A 222 -1.58 -3.31 -0.60
CA SER A 222 -0.37 -2.81 -1.28
C SER A 222 0.71 -3.89 -1.37
N GLY A 223 1.77 -3.64 -2.14
CA GLY A 223 2.92 -4.55 -2.20
C GLY A 223 3.56 -4.77 -0.83
N THR A 224 3.69 -3.75 -0.01
CA THR A 224 4.25 -3.86 1.34
C THR A 224 3.38 -4.74 2.24
N THR A 225 2.06 -4.55 2.21
CA THR A 225 1.12 -5.40 2.97
C THR A 225 1.04 -6.81 2.42
N ALA A 226 1.34 -7.03 1.12
CA ALA A 226 1.47 -8.36 0.57
C ALA A 226 2.70 -9.11 1.14
N VAL A 227 3.85 -8.44 1.27
CA VAL A 227 5.02 -9.00 1.94
C VAL A 227 4.70 -9.33 3.40
N MET A 228 4.02 -8.42 4.10
CA MET A 228 3.62 -8.64 5.49
C MET A 228 2.63 -9.80 5.63
N LEU A 229 1.65 -9.92 4.73
CA LEU A 229 0.76 -11.09 4.69
C LEU A 229 1.57 -12.38 4.60
N GLY A 230 2.54 -12.42 3.69
CA GLY A 230 3.43 -13.57 3.55
C GLY A 230 4.20 -13.90 4.83
N ALA A 231 4.75 -12.89 5.50
CA ALA A 231 5.46 -13.08 6.77
C ALA A 231 4.51 -13.61 7.88
N LEU A 232 3.32 -13.04 8.01
CA LEU A 232 2.33 -13.52 8.99
C LEU A 232 1.93 -14.97 8.74
N LEU A 233 1.66 -15.34 7.48
CA LEU A 233 1.37 -16.72 7.11
C LEU A 233 2.54 -17.65 7.41
N GLY A 234 3.78 -17.22 7.19
CA GLY A 234 5.00 -17.97 7.54
C GLY A 234 5.14 -18.23 9.03
N PHE A 235 4.61 -17.36 9.89
CA PHE A 235 4.52 -17.55 11.34
C PHE A 235 3.27 -18.31 11.79
N GLY A 236 2.48 -18.85 10.87
CA GLY A 236 1.23 -19.54 11.17
C GLY A 236 0.07 -18.62 11.61
N ILE A 237 0.22 -17.32 11.39
CA ILE A 237 -0.78 -16.31 11.72
C ILE A 237 -1.60 -16.04 10.45
N GLN A 238 -2.91 -16.23 10.53
CA GLN A 238 -3.83 -15.96 9.42
C GLN A 238 -4.51 -14.60 9.64
N PRO A 239 -4.11 -13.55 8.90
CA PRO A 239 -4.84 -12.28 8.88
C PRO A 239 -6.23 -12.48 8.30
N GLY A 240 -7.18 -11.69 8.77
CA GLY A 240 -8.55 -11.78 8.31
C GLY A 240 -9.57 -11.55 9.41
N PRO A 241 -10.86 -11.85 9.15
CA PRO A 241 -11.98 -11.48 10.03
C PRO A 241 -11.86 -11.99 11.47
N ARG A 242 -11.20 -13.12 11.65
CA ARG A 242 -11.04 -13.76 12.97
C ARG A 242 -9.79 -13.32 13.72
N LEU A 243 -8.82 -12.66 13.06
CA LEU A 243 -7.54 -12.29 13.68
C LEU A 243 -7.72 -11.49 14.98
N TYR A 244 -8.66 -10.55 14.99
CA TYR A 244 -8.98 -9.75 16.17
C TYR A 244 -9.48 -10.60 17.36
N GLN A 245 -10.14 -11.73 17.09
CA GLN A 245 -10.68 -12.62 18.13
C GLN A 245 -9.68 -13.71 18.55
N THR A 246 -8.97 -14.29 17.58
CA THR A 246 -8.06 -15.41 17.81
C THR A 246 -6.69 -14.99 18.32
N ASN A 247 -6.19 -13.84 17.84
CA ASN A 247 -4.87 -13.32 18.16
C ASN A 247 -4.91 -11.79 18.38
N PRO A 248 -5.65 -11.31 19.39
CA PRO A 248 -5.81 -9.86 19.62
C PRO A 248 -4.47 -9.17 19.88
N GLU A 249 -3.54 -9.83 20.54
CA GLU A 249 -2.20 -9.27 20.80
C GLU A 249 -1.45 -8.97 19.52
N ILE A 250 -1.50 -9.87 18.55
CA ILE A 250 -0.84 -9.69 17.24
C ILE A 250 -1.54 -8.58 16.46
N PHE A 251 -2.87 -8.57 16.45
CA PHE A 251 -3.66 -7.53 15.80
C PHE A 251 -3.27 -6.13 16.29
N TRP A 252 -3.23 -5.94 17.62
CA TRP A 252 -2.86 -4.67 18.22
C TRP A 252 -1.37 -4.35 18.06
N SER A 253 -0.49 -5.36 18.17
CA SER A 253 0.95 -5.17 17.99
C SER A 253 1.29 -4.68 16.58
N VAL A 254 0.63 -5.19 15.55
CA VAL A 254 0.80 -4.71 14.17
C VAL A 254 0.40 -3.25 14.06
N ILE A 255 -0.75 -2.85 14.60
CA ILE A 255 -1.19 -1.45 14.57
C ILE A 255 -0.22 -0.54 15.35
N MET A 256 0.22 -0.97 16.53
CA MET A 256 1.15 -0.19 17.35
C MET A 256 2.55 -0.10 16.74
N SER A 257 2.99 -1.10 16.00
CA SER A 257 4.30 -1.11 15.33
C SER A 257 4.41 -0.09 14.18
N MET A 258 3.32 0.49 13.75
CA MET A 258 3.31 1.55 12.74
C MET A 258 3.74 2.91 13.31
N TYR A 259 3.98 2.98 14.59
CA TYR A 259 4.41 4.15 15.34
C TYR A 259 5.86 3.96 15.84
#